data_ce0a950aab9188cb23b8480b46ee4a5f
#
_entry.id   ce0a950aab9188cb23b8480b46ee4a5f
#
_cell.length_a   1.000
_cell.length_b   1.000
_cell.length_c   1.000
_cell.angle_alpha   90.00
_cell.angle_beta   90.00
_cell.angle_gamma   90.00
#
_symmetry.space_group_name_H-M   'P 1'
#
loop_
_entity.id
_entity.type
_entity.pdbx_description
1 polymer ?
#
loop_
_entity_poly.entity_id
_entity_poly.type
_entity_poly.pdbx_seq_one_letter_code
_entity_poly.pdbx_strand_id
1 'polypeptide(L)'
;MDPPYPPGDIVSAVTTAPADLGIDLMSGAFFGREPHDAFAWMRANAPVYYDEPNDLWAAASYAAVKQASVDTESFSNAGGIRPKFPALPMMIDFDAPEHVRRRRLVSEGFTPKRVRAMEDKLRLVCDALIDRVCEQGRCDFVKDVAAPLPIIMIGDMLGVAPGDRDDLLRWSDDMLKGQGAPDPSLIDNAAIAFVEYSEYIHPVFEDRRASGNTDDLVGVLCHAEIDGDSLDDDSLVHETLLILIGGDETTRHVISGGVEELLAHPDQAARLAADPAGLMPGAVEEMLRWVTPIKNMARVATRDVELAGAHIRAGQELILLYPSANRDEAVFTDPDTFDITRSPNPHVAFGFGAHFCLGNQLARLELKVMVERVLARLPDLHLAVDRASLPRRPANFISGIEQMPVEFTPSAPVGVGPF
;
A
#
# COMPACT_ATOMS: atom_id res chain seq x y z
N MET A 1 21.33 -21.23 -23.33
CA MET A 1 21.70 -21.87 -22.05
C MET A 1 20.52 -22.71 -21.65
N ASP A 2 20.71 -24.03 -21.57
CA ASP A 2 19.67 -24.94 -21.10
C ASP A 2 19.30 -24.57 -19.65
N PRO A 3 18.03 -24.75 -19.22
CA PRO A 3 17.62 -24.50 -17.85
C PRO A 3 18.40 -25.46 -16.91
N PRO A 4 18.85 -24.98 -15.76
CA PRO A 4 19.79 -25.69 -14.91
C PRO A 4 19.23 -26.92 -14.16
N TYR A 5 17.95 -27.29 -14.32
CA TYR A 5 17.37 -28.42 -13.60
C TYR A 5 16.38 -29.21 -14.43
N PRO A 6 16.47 -30.58 -14.45
CA PRO A 6 15.44 -31.41 -15.04
C PRO A 6 14.13 -31.31 -14.24
N PRO A 7 12.96 -31.49 -14.89
CA PRO A 7 11.68 -31.63 -14.20
C PRO A 7 11.69 -32.96 -13.42
N GLY A 8 11.97 -32.90 -12.14
CA GLY A 8 11.96 -34.04 -11.23
C GLY A 8 10.90 -33.84 -10.18
N ASP A 9 9.99 -34.77 -10.11
CA ASP A 9 8.92 -35.07 -9.17
C ASP A 9 8.65 -34.01 -8.09
N ILE A 10 7.69 -33.12 -8.35
CA ILE A 10 6.97 -32.35 -7.34
C ILE A 10 6.05 -33.35 -6.64
N VAL A 11 6.51 -33.94 -5.55
CA VAL A 11 5.70 -34.81 -4.70
C VAL A 11 5.34 -34.08 -3.43
N SER A 12 4.49 -33.13 -3.55
CA SER A 12 3.37 -32.84 -2.65
C SER A 12 2.17 -32.76 -3.57
N ALA A 13 1.07 -33.38 -3.22
CA ALA A 13 -0.13 -33.34 -4.04
C ALA A 13 -0.50 -31.89 -4.31
N VAL A 14 -0.16 -31.40 -5.50
CA VAL A 14 -0.59 -30.06 -5.95
C VAL A 14 -2.11 -30.10 -5.93
N THR A 15 -2.71 -29.40 -4.97
CA THR A 15 -4.16 -29.34 -4.84
C THR A 15 -4.69 -28.51 -6.00
N THR A 16 -5.34 -29.16 -6.97
CA THR A 16 -5.92 -28.48 -8.12
C THR A 16 -7.15 -27.70 -7.70
N ALA A 17 -7.14 -26.39 -7.97
CA ALA A 17 -8.28 -25.52 -7.70
C ALA A 17 -9.43 -25.77 -8.69
N PRO A 18 -10.69 -25.58 -8.29
CA PRO A 18 -11.83 -25.52 -9.19
C PRO A 18 -11.60 -24.46 -10.28
N ALA A 19 -11.87 -24.82 -11.54
CA ALA A 19 -11.60 -23.95 -12.70
C ALA A 19 -12.42 -22.66 -12.70
N ASP A 20 -13.61 -22.67 -12.09
CA ASP A 20 -14.50 -21.52 -11.97
C ASP A 20 -13.96 -20.44 -11.02
N LEU A 21 -13.02 -20.75 -10.13
CA LEU A 21 -12.33 -19.76 -9.31
C LEU A 21 -11.37 -18.90 -10.15
N GLY A 22 -10.92 -19.36 -11.31
CA GLY A 22 -10.10 -18.62 -12.27
C GLY A 22 -8.87 -18.00 -11.62
N ILE A 23 -8.14 -18.81 -10.82
CA ILE A 23 -6.94 -18.36 -10.11
C ILE A 23 -5.83 -18.12 -11.12
N ASP A 24 -5.32 -16.90 -11.14
CA ASP A 24 -4.15 -16.47 -11.88
C ASP A 24 -3.44 -15.39 -11.06
N LEU A 25 -2.38 -15.79 -10.37
CA LEU A 25 -1.67 -14.92 -9.41
C LEU A 25 -0.83 -13.83 -10.07
N MET A 26 -0.66 -13.88 -11.41
CA MET A 26 -0.02 -12.81 -12.17
C MET A 26 -1.03 -11.83 -12.79
N SER A 27 -2.31 -12.19 -12.83
CA SER A 27 -3.35 -11.40 -13.47
C SER A 27 -3.81 -10.22 -12.61
N GLY A 28 -3.64 -8.99 -13.10
CA GLY A 28 -4.25 -7.83 -12.48
C GLY A 28 -5.78 -7.90 -12.45
N ALA A 29 -6.41 -8.48 -13.47
CA ALA A 29 -7.86 -8.67 -13.51
C ALA A 29 -8.35 -9.65 -12.43
N PHE A 30 -7.56 -10.66 -12.06
CA PHE A 30 -7.88 -11.54 -10.95
C PHE A 30 -7.96 -10.76 -9.63
N PHE A 31 -6.96 -9.94 -9.31
CA PHE A 31 -6.97 -9.16 -8.07
C PHE A 31 -7.97 -8.00 -8.08
N GLY A 32 -8.19 -7.37 -9.24
CA GLY A 32 -9.13 -6.25 -9.38
C GLY A 32 -10.60 -6.62 -9.13
N ARG A 33 -10.96 -7.91 -9.28
CA ARG A 33 -12.32 -8.41 -8.95
C ARG A 33 -12.50 -8.78 -7.48
N GLU A 34 -11.50 -8.58 -6.62
CA GLU A 34 -11.51 -8.97 -5.20
C GLU A 34 -11.88 -10.44 -4.98
N PRO A 35 -10.98 -11.39 -5.33
CA PRO A 35 -11.30 -12.82 -5.46
C PRO A 35 -11.37 -13.54 -4.09
N HIS A 36 -12.25 -13.07 -3.20
CA HIS A 36 -12.35 -13.58 -1.82
C HIS A 36 -12.74 -15.05 -1.78
N ASP A 37 -13.59 -15.52 -2.70
CA ASP A 37 -13.97 -16.94 -2.79
C ASP A 37 -12.75 -17.82 -3.12
N ALA A 38 -11.88 -17.37 -4.04
CA ALA A 38 -10.65 -18.08 -4.35
C ALA A 38 -9.69 -18.10 -3.15
N PHE A 39 -9.57 -17.00 -2.43
CA PHE A 39 -8.76 -16.91 -1.22
C PHE A 39 -9.31 -17.81 -0.10
N ALA A 40 -10.62 -17.85 0.12
CA ALA A 40 -11.25 -18.76 1.07
C ALA A 40 -11.00 -20.22 0.71
N TRP A 41 -11.12 -20.57 -0.58
CA TRP A 41 -10.80 -21.89 -1.05
C TRP A 41 -9.32 -22.25 -0.80
N MET A 42 -8.39 -21.34 -1.09
CA MET A 42 -6.97 -21.55 -0.81
C MET A 42 -6.73 -21.81 0.67
N ARG A 43 -7.24 -20.95 1.57
CA ARG A 43 -7.07 -21.13 3.01
C ARG A 43 -7.54 -22.49 3.49
N ALA A 44 -8.69 -22.95 2.98
CA ALA A 44 -9.30 -24.22 3.39
C ALA A 44 -8.62 -25.47 2.81
N ASN A 45 -8.07 -25.41 1.59
CA ASN A 45 -7.63 -26.57 0.84
C ASN A 45 -6.13 -26.60 0.52
N ALA A 46 -5.52 -25.44 0.33
CA ALA A 46 -4.12 -25.25 -0.02
C ALA A 46 -3.59 -23.95 0.61
N PRO A 47 -3.37 -23.90 1.94
CA PRO A 47 -2.96 -22.67 2.65
C PRO A 47 -1.64 -22.09 2.14
N VAL A 48 -0.85 -22.90 1.44
CA VAL A 48 0.22 -22.50 0.52
C VAL A 48 -0.10 -23.15 -0.83
N TYR A 49 -0.55 -22.32 -1.77
CA TYR A 49 -1.03 -22.74 -3.09
C TYR A 49 0.07 -22.60 -4.16
N TYR A 50 0.15 -23.52 -5.10
CA TYR A 50 1.05 -23.44 -6.25
C TYR A 50 0.26 -23.12 -7.52
N ASP A 51 0.54 -21.98 -8.11
CA ASP A 51 0.06 -21.55 -9.42
C ASP A 51 1.02 -22.10 -10.50
N GLU A 52 0.73 -23.32 -10.96
CA GLU A 52 1.61 -24.05 -11.88
C GLU A 52 1.88 -23.29 -13.19
N PRO A 53 0.87 -22.66 -13.85
CA PRO A 53 1.11 -21.89 -15.08
C PRO A 53 2.10 -20.72 -14.89
N ASN A 54 2.14 -20.14 -13.72
CA ASN A 54 3.01 -18.99 -13.42
C ASN A 54 4.30 -19.38 -12.66
N ASP A 55 4.47 -20.68 -12.32
CA ASP A 55 5.56 -21.16 -11.45
C ASP A 55 5.72 -20.26 -10.20
N LEU A 56 4.62 -20.12 -9.45
CA LEU A 56 4.52 -19.16 -8.34
C LEU A 56 3.77 -19.77 -7.16
N TRP A 57 4.38 -19.73 -5.98
CA TRP A 57 3.73 -20.09 -4.73
C TRP A 57 2.96 -18.91 -4.13
N ALA A 58 1.92 -19.20 -3.36
CA ALA A 58 1.16 -18.19 -2.62
C ALA A 58 0.85 -18.66 -1.20
N ALA A 59 1.29 -17.92 -0.19
CA ALA A 59 0.85 -18.07 1.19
C ALA A 59 -0.51 -17.37 1.35
N ALA A 60 -1.58 -18.16 1.51
CA ALA A 60 -2.94 -17.66 1.61
C ALA A 60 -3.47 -17.59 3.04
N SER A 61 -3.00 -18.48 3.95
CA SER A 61 -3.41 -18.42 5.35
C SER A 61 -2.62 -17.37 6.14
N TYR A 62 -3.22 -16.82 7.18
CA TYR A 62 -2.57 -15.86 8.10
C TYR A 62 -1.30 -16.44 8.71
N ALA A 63 -1.33 -17.71 9.13
CA ALA A 63 -0.18 -18.38 9.73
C ALA A 63 1.00 -18.50 8.76
N ALA A 64 0.74 -18.90 7.49
CA ALA A 64 1.77 -19.03 6.47
C ALA A 64 2.37 -17.66 6.09
N VAL A 65 1.53 -16.63 5.94
CA VAL A 65 1.98 -15.24 5.68
C VAL A 65 2.88 -14.75 6.81
N LYS A 66 2.50 -14.94 8.06
CA LYS A 66 3.34 -14.52 9.21
C LYS A 66 4.62 -15.31 9.29
N GLN A 67 4.58 -16.63 9.13
CA GLN A 67 5.78 -17.46 9.18
C GLN A 67 6.78 -17.03 8.12
N ALA A 68 6.36 -16.90 6.85
CA ALA A 68 7.24 -16.47 5.78
C ALA A 68 7.75 -15.03 5.95
N SER A 69 6.99 -14.16 6.64
CA SER A 69 7.41 -12.78 6.93
C SER A 69 8.51 -12.68 7.98
N VAL A 70 8.65 -13.65 8.91
CA VAL A 70 9.65 -13.62 9.98
C VAL A 70 10.83 -14.54 9.72
N ASP A 71 10.68 -15.56 8.87
CA ASP A 71 11.75 -16.47 8.49
C ASP A 71 12.58 -15.86 7.35
N THR A 72 13.34 -14.82 7.66
CA THR A 72 14.18 -14.10 6.69
C THR A 72 15.40 -14.92 6.25
N GLU A 73 15.72 -16.01 6.92
CA GLU A 73 16.77 -16.93 6.48
C GLU A 73 16.32 -17.80 5.32
N SER A 74 15.03 -18.18 5.30
CA SER A 74 14.45 -19.03 4.24
C SER A 74 13.78 -18.22 3.13
N PHE A 75 13.27 -17.02 3.42
CA PHE A 75 12.48 -16.19 2.51
C PHE A 75 13.07 -14.79 2.38
N SER A 76 13.81 -14.56 1.31
CA SER A 76 14.56 -13.34 1.02
C SER A 76 13.70 -12.31 0.27
N ASN A 77 13.91 -11.03 0.56
CA ASN A 77 13.42 -9.90 -0.24
C ASN A 77 14.36 -9.55 -1.40
N ALA A 78 15.62 -10.00 -1.35
CA ALA A 78 16.65 -9.57 -2.31
C ALA A 78 16.41 -10.05 -3.76
N GLY A 79 15.45 -10.96 -3.97
CA GLY A 79 14.97 -11.31 -5.31
C GLY A 79 13.94 -10.33 -5.89
N GLY A 80 13.50 -9.35 -5.09
CA GLY A 80 12.42 -8.41 -5.42
C GLY A 80 11.13 -8.72 -4.67
N ILE A 81 10.42 -7.67 -4.28
CA ILE A 81 9.13 -7.80 -3.56
C ILE A 81 7.92 -7.98 -4.48
N ARG A 82 8.14 -7.94 -5.78
CA ARG A 82 7.09 -8.13 -6.80
C ARG A 82 7.36 -9.42 -7.56
N PRO A 83 6.33 -10.28 -7.74
CA PRO A 83 6.54 -11.55 -8.43
C PRO A 83 7.00 -11.31 -9.88
N LYS A 84 7.99 -12.08 -10.31
CA LYS A 84 8.56 -12.03 -11.68
C LYS A 84 9.08 -10.67 -12.12
N PHE A 85 9.45 -9.83 -11.14
CA PHE A 85 10.03 -8.50 -11.39
C PHE A 85 11.37 -8.39 -10.64
N PRO A 86 12.42 -7.85 -11.27
CA PRO A 86 13.73 -7.76 -10.65
C PRO A 86 13.72 -6.84 -9.43
N ALA A 87 14.58 -7.15 -8.46
CA ALA A 87 14.83 -6.28 -7.32
C ALA A 87 15.33 -4.89 -7.77
N LEU A 88 14.87 -3.87 -7.07
CA LEU A 88 15.34 -2.50 -7.23
C LEU A 88 16.29 -2.14 -6.08
N PRO A 89 17.25 -1.21 -6.24
CA PRO A 89 18.21 -0.87 -5.20
C PRO A 89 17.61 0.03 -4.09
N MET A 90 16.45 -0.37 -3.56
CA MET A 90 15.73 0.30 -2.46
C MET A 90 15.68 -0.63 -1.23
N MET A 91 15.53 -0.03 -0.02
CA MET A 91 15.60 -0.79 1.23
C MET A 91 14.60 -1.95 1.32
N ILE A 92 13.46 -1.85 0.65
CA ILE A 92 12.42 -2.87 0.70
C ILE A 92 12.82 -4.17 -0.01
N ASP A 93 13.72 -4.09 -0.99
CA ASP A 93 14.26 -5.22 -1.76
C ASP A 93 15.60 -5.75 -1.17
N PHE A 94 16.02 -5.27 -0.01
CA PHE A 94 17.22 -5.77 0.65
C PHE A 94 16.89 -6.67 1.83
N ASP A 95 17.82 -7.60 2.12
CA ASP A 95 17.87 -8.35 3.37
C ASP A 95 18.85 -7.69 4.35
N ALA A 96 18.88 -8.18 5.60
CA ALA A 96 19.89 -7.78 6.56
C ALA A 96 21.30 -8.23 6.07
N PRO A 97 22.37 -7.44 6.32
CA PRO A 97 22.40 -6.23 7.16
C PRO A 97 22.00 -4.94 6.43
N GLU A 98 22.00 -4.91 5.09
CA GLU A 98 21.78 -3.68 4.31
C GLU A 98 20.38 -3.08 4.52
N HIS A 99 19.34 -3.92 4.56
CA HIS A 99 17.99 -3.48 4.92
C HIS A 99 17.97 -2.73 6.26
N VAL A 100 18.58 -3.32 7.28
CA VAL A 100 18.60 -2.74 8.64
C VAL A 100 19.31 -1.39 8.64
N ARG A 101 20.45 -1.30 7.94
CA ARG A 101 21.23 -0.06 7.79
C ARG A 101 20.39 1.04 7.15
N ARG A 102 19.82 0.82 5.98
CA ARG A 102 19.03 1.83 5.25
C ARG A 102 17.75 2.20 6.00
N ARG A 103 17.04 1.20 6.53
CA ARG A 103 15.83 1.42 7.31
C ARG A 103 16.07 2.30 8.52
N ARG A 104 17.19 2.15 9.21
CA ARG A 104 17.55 2.98 10.37
C ARG A 104 17.67 4.45 9.97
N LEU A 105 18.33 4.76 8.84
CA LEU A 105 18.44 6.12 8.29
C LEU A 105 17.06 6.73 8.00
N VAL A 106 16.25 6.03 7.23
CA VAL A 106 14.94 6.52 6.78
C VAL A 106 13.95 6.67 7.94
N SER A 107 14.06 5.82 8.97
CA SER A 107 13.17 5.86 10.15
C SER A 107 13.21 7.17 10.94
N GLU A 108 14.31 7.93 10.85
CA GLU A 108 14.43 9.24 11.51
C GLU A 108 13.39 10.25 11.01
N GLY A 109 12.95 10.13 9.74
CA GLY A 109 11.90 10.93 9.17
C GLY A 109 10.49 10.58 9.65
N PHE A 110 10.28 9.36 10.17
CA PHE A 110 8.97 8.82 10.54
C PHE A 110 8.77 8.64 12.06
N THR A 111 9.52 9.38 12.86
CA THR A 111 9.37 9.29 14.32
C THR A 111 7.96 9.69 14.77
N PRO A 112 7.43 9.09 15.87
CA PRO A 112 6.10 9.45 16.38
C PRO A 112 5.94 10.94 16.70
N LYS A 113 7.03 11.64 17.05
CA LYS A 113 7.03 13.09 17.28
C LYS A 113 6.80 13.87 15.99
N ARG A 114 7.52 13.52 14.91
CA ARG A 114 7.37 14.16 13.60
C ARG A 114 5.97 13.91 13.04
N VAL A 115 5.49 12.67 13.09
CA VAL A 115 4.15 12.32 12.60
C VAL A 115 3.06 13.10 13.34
N ARG A 116 3.12 13.15 14.68
CA ARG A 116 2.13 13.94 15.45
C ARG A 116 2.17 15.44 15.12
N ALA A 117 3.34 15.98 14.81
CA ALA A 117 3.45 17.40 14.43
C ALA A 117 2.78 17.71 13.09
N MET A 118 2.43 16.71 12.28
CA MET A 118 1.72 16.88 11.01
C MET A 118 0.19 16.98 11.18
N GLU A 119 -0.39 16.68 12.36
CA GLU A 119 -1.84 16.56 12.52
C GLU A 119 -2.58 17.87 12.19
N ASP A 120 -2.07 19.02 12.64
CA ASP A 120 -2.71 20.33 12.36
C ASP A 120 -2.69 20.63 10.85
N LYS A 121 -1.58 20.35 10.18
CA LYS A 121 -1.46 20.52 8.73
C LYS A 121 -2.39 19.56 7.98
N LEU A 122 -2.47 18.30 8.40
CA LEU A 122 -3.40 17.31 7.84
C LEU A 122 -4.84 17.81 7.91
N ARG A 123 -5.27 18.38 9.05
CA ARG A 123 -6.61 18.95 9.20
C ARG A 123 -6.86 20.06 8.20
N LEU A 124 -5.91 20.99 8.05
CA LEU A 124 -6.02 22.09 7.09
C LEU A 124 -6.09 21.57 5.65
N VAL A 125 -5.26 20.60 5.29
CA VAL A 125 -5.27 19.98 3.95
C VAL A 125 -6.60 19.29 3.68
N CYS A 126 -7.11 18.47 4.60
CA CYS A 126 -8.41 17.80 4.45
C CYS A 126 -9.55 18.81 4.29
N ASP A 127 -9.56 19.87 5.09
CA ASP A 127 -10.58 20.93 4.99
C ASP A 127 -10.51 21.63 3.63
N ALA A 128 -9.31 21.97 3.15
CA ALA A 128 -9.14 22.63 1.86
C ALA A 128 -9.54 21.74 0.68
N LEU A 129 -9.27 20.42 0.75
CA LEU A 129 -9.72 19.48 -0.28
C LEU A 129 -11.26 19.40 -0.33
N ILE A 130 -11.92 19.35 0.83
CA ILE A 130 -13.37 19.37 0.91
C ILE A 130 -13.93 20.73 0.44
N ASP A 131 -13.27 21.85 0.77
CA ASP A 131 -13.68 23.20 0.33
C ASP A 131 -13.71 23.36 -1.19
N ARG A 132 -12.84 22.63 -1.93
CA ARG A 132 -12.84 22.66 -3.40
C ARG A 132 -14.10 22.08 -4.03
N VAL A 133 -14.83 21.21 -3.32
CA VAL A 133 -15.98 20.47 -3.86
C VAL A 133 -17.28 20.75 -3.11
N CYS A 134 -17.25 21.27 -1.87
CA CYS A 134 -18.40 21.33 -0.99
C CYS A 134 -19.57 22.18 -1.53
N GLU A 135 -19.33 23.22 -2.34
CA GLU A 135 -20.37 24.03 -2.99
C GLU A 135 -21.01 23.35 -4.20
N GLN A 136 -20.34 22.35 -4.79
CA GLN A 136 -20.80 21.67 -6.01
C GLN A 136 -21.85 20.59 -5.72
N GLY A 137 -21.90 20.07 -4.49
CA GLY A 137 -22.80 18.99 -4.10
C GLY A 137 -22.49 17.62 -4.70
N ARG A 138 -21.36 17.48 -5.42
CA ARG A 138 -20.89 16.25 -6.04
C ARG A 138 -19.39 16.34 -6.37
N CYS A 139 -18.71 15.20 -6.38
CA CYS A 139 -17.33 15.10 -6.86
C CYS A 139 -16.97 13.65 -7.20
N ASP A 140 -15.79 13.44 -7.75
CA ASP A 140 -15.11 12.13 -7.69
C ASP A 140 -14.29 12.06 -6.41
N PHE A 141 -14.77 11.32 -5.42
CA PHE A 141 -14.13 11.27 -4.10
C PHE A 141 -12.68 10.77 -4.15
N VAL A 142 -12.36 9.85 -5.06
CA VAL A 142 -10.97 9.39 -5.22
C VAL A 142 -10.10 10.52 -5.74
N LYS A 143 -10.48 11.12 -6.87
CA LYS A 143 -9.68 12.11 -7.56
C LYS A 143 -9.58 13.43 -6.79
N ASP A 144 -10.70 13.89 -6.23
CA ASP A 144 -10.81 15.24 -5.70
C ASP A 144 -10.48 15.33 -4.20
N VAL A 145 -10.58 14.19 -3.47
CA VAL A 145 -10.43 14.16 -2.01
C VAL A 145 -9.36 13.15 -1.54
N ALA A 146 -9.51 11.85 -1.92
CA ALA A 146 -8.67 10.79 -1.33
C ALA A 146 -7.23 10.79 -1.88
N ALA A 147 -7.03 10.96 -3.19
CA ALA A 147 -5.71 10.93 -3.81
C ALA A 147 -4.85 12.18 -3.51
N PRO A 148 -5.38 13.41 -3.48
CA PRO A 148 -4.54 14.57 -3.22
C PRO A 148 -3.94 14.62 -1.81
N LEU A 149 -4.59 14.03 -0.78
CA LEU A 149 -4.09 14.11 0.58
C LEU A 149 -2.71 13.47 0.76
N PRO A 150 -2.50 12.17 0.44
CA PRO A 150 -1.22 11.53 0.64
C PRO A 150 -0.11 12.18 -0.18
N ILE A 151 -0.39 12.58 -1.43
CA ILE A 151 0.62 13.20 -2.29
C ILE A 151 1.09 14.57 -1.76
N ILE A 152 0.17 15.36 -1.18
CA ILE A 152 0.50 16.62 -0.52
C ILE A 152 1.40 16.35 0.69
N MET A 153 1.05 15.39 1.52
CA MET A 153 1.80 15.09 2.74
C MET A 153 3.19 14.52 2.45
N ILE A 154 3.28 13.61 1.48
CA ILE A 154 4.58 13.05 1.05
C ILE A 154 5.43 14.10 0.33
N GLY A 155 4.82 14.93 -0.53
CA GLY A 155 5.52 16.04 -1.18
C GLY A 155 6.14 17.00 -0.17
N ASP A 156 5.40 17.34 0.88
CA ASP A 156 5.91 18.18 1.98
C ASP A 156 7.07 17.49 2.74
N MET A 157 6.94 16.19 3.00
CA MET A 157 8.02 15.42 3.65
C MET A 157 9.26 15.35 2.78
N LEU A 158 9.11 15.27 1.46
CA LEU A 158 10.23 15.28 0.50
C LEU A 158 10.74 16.68 0.18
N GLY A 159 10.13 17.74 0.76
CA GLY A 159 10.54 19.13 0.50
C GLY A 159 10.22 19.62 -0.92
N VAL A 160 9.22 19.01 -1.56
CA VAL A 160 8.77 19.34 -2.92
C VAL A 160 7.90 20.60 -2.89
N ALA A 161 8.12 21.50 -3.85
CA ALA A 161 7.32 22.72 -3.94
C ALA A 161 5.84 22.41 -4.25
N PRO A 162 4.87 23.18 -3.68
CA PRO A 162 3.45 22.93 -3.90
C PRO A 162 3.02 22.89 -5.36
N GLY A 163 3.70 23.65 -6.25
CA GLY A 163 3.39 23.68 -7.68
C GLY A 163 3.79 22.41 -8.44
N ASP A 164 4.64 21.57 -7.87
CA ASP A 164 5.20 20.39 -8.54
C ASP A 164 4.51 19.08 -8.08
N ARG A 165 3.49 19.18 -7.23
CA ARG A 165 2.80 18.01 -6.66
C ARG A 165 2.01 17.21 -7.70
N ASP A 166 1.53 17.86 -8.75
CA ASP A 166 0.84 17.19 -9.87
C ASP A 166 1.81 16.28 -10.65
N ASP A 167 3.07 16.70 -10.80
CA ASP A 167 4.12 15.88 -11.39
C ASP A 167 4.48 14.69 -10.50
N LEU A 168 4.55 14.87 -9.18
CA LEU A 168 4.75 13.75 -8.25
C LEU A 168 3.66 12.68 -8.40
N LEU A 169 2.39 13.11 -8.47
CA LEU A 169 1.27 12.19 -8.65
C LEU A 169 1.37 11.45 -9.99
N ARG A 170 1.68 12.16 -11.07
CA ARG A 170 1.87 11.57 -12.39
C ARG A 170 3.01 10.55 -12.41
N TRP A 171 4.18 10.90 -11.87
CA TRP A 171 5.33 9.99 -11.80
C TRP A 171 5.02 8.73 -10.98
N SER A 172 4.37 8.88 -9.82
CA SER A 172 3.95 7.75 -8.99
C SER A 172 3.00 6.81 -9.74
N ASP A 173 1.97 7.37 -10.37
CA ASP A 173 0.97 6.63 -11.14
C ASP A 173 1.60 5.89 -12.34
N ASP A 174 2.43 6.57 -13.14
CA ASP A 174 3.05 5.99 -14.34
C ASP A 174 4.02 4.87 -13.98
N MET A 175 4.85 5.07 -12.94
CA MET A 175 5.78 4.05 -12.48
C MET A 175 5.06 2.81 -11.95
N LEU A 176 3.93 2.95 -11.24
CA LEU A 176 3.15 1.82 -10.77
C LEU A 176 2.38 1.10 -11.87
N LYS A 177 1.82 1.84 -12.82
CA LYS A 177 1.10 1.25 -13.97
C LYS A 177 2.02 0.46 -14.90
N GLY A 178 3.28 0.87 -15.02
CA GLY A 178 4.28 0.17 -15.84
C GLY A 178 4.77 -1.15 -15.26
N GLN A 179 4.56 -1.39 -13.96
CA GLN A 179 5.09 -2.57 -13.28
C GLN A 179 4.31 -3.84 -13.65
N GLY A 180 4.97 -4.71 -14.42
CA GLY A 180 4.35 -5.95 -14.88
C GLY A 180 3.21 -5.76 -15.90
N ALA A 181 3.10 -4.57 -16.49
CA ALA A 181 2.10 -4.30 -17.50
C ALA A 181 2.37 -5.10 -18.78
N PRO A 182 1.33 -5.68 -19.38
CA PRO A 182 1.47 -6.34 -20.68
C PRO A 182 1.63 -5.35 -21.85
N ASP A 183 1.26 -4.10 -21.64
CA ASP A 183 1.37 -3.02 -22.61
C ASP A 183 2.75 -2.34 -22.55
N PRO A 184 3.58 -2.45 -23.61
CA PRO A 184 4.91 -1.83 -23.63
C PRO A 184 4.88 -0.31 -23.41
N SER A 185 3.81 0.38 -23.82
CA SER A 185 3.71 1.83 -23.65
C SER A 185 3.65 2.23 -22.16
N LEU A 186 3.08 1.42 -21.29
CA LEU A 186 3.08 1.66 -19.85
C LEU A 186 4.47 1.45 -19.23
N ILE A 187 5.24 0.52 -19.79
CA ILE A 187 6.65 0.30 -19.36
C ILE A 187 7.51 1.50 -19.77
N ASP A 188 7.32 2.00 -21.00
CA ASP A 188 8.03 3.18 -21.47
C ASP A 188 7.69 4.43 -20.64
N ASN A 189 6.41 4.64 -20.34
CA ASN A 189 5.96 5.74 -19.48
C ASN A 189 6.58 5.65 -18.06
N ALA A 190 6.66 4.46 -17.49
CA ALA A 190 7.29 4.25 -16.19
C ALA A 190 8.80 4.60 -16.22
N ALA A 191 9.49 4.24 -17.29
CA ALA A 191 10.91 4.59 -17.46
C ALA A 191 11.10 6.11 -17.63
N ILE A 192 10.25 6.77 -18.39
CA ILE A 192 10.25 8.23 -18.55
C ILE A 192 9.98 8.91 -17.19
N ALA A 193 8.95 8.48 -16.47
CA ALA A 193 8.62 9.01 -15.15
C ALA A 193 9.76 8.86 -14.14
N PHE A 194 10.50 7.75 -14.16
CA PHE A 194 11.67 7.55 -13.32
C PHE A 194 12.79 8.54 -13.66
N VAL A 195 13.06 8.77 -14.95
CA VAL A 195 14.10 9.73 -15.40
C VAL A 195 13.71 11.14 -14.97
N GLU A 196 12.49 11.58 -15.26
CA GLU A 196 11.98 12.91 -14.88
C GLU A 196 12.02 13.14 -13.37
N TYR A 197 11.60 12.15 -12.58
CA TYR A 197 11.71 12.20 -11.12
C TYR A 197 13.16 12.34 -10.66
N SER A 198 14.07 11.55 -11.24
CA SER A 198 15.49 11.59 -10.91
C SER A 198 16.11 12.96 -11.22
N GLU A 199 15.79 13.53 -12.39
CA GLU A 199 16.26 14.87 -12.78
C GLU A 199 15.70 15.96 -11.85
N TYR A 200 14.47 15.81 -11.40
CA TYR A 200 13.82 16.74 -10.48
C TYR A 200 14.43 16.71 -9.06
N ILE A 201 14.72 15.53 -8.53
CA ILE A 201 15.11 15.39 -7.11
C ILE A 201 16.58 15.69 -6.86
N HIS A 202 17.48 15.56 -7.85
CA HIS A 202 18.90 15.84 -7.67
C HIS A 202 19.20 17.29 -7.23
N PRO A 203 18.63 18.35 -7.85
CA PRO A 203 18.80 19.72 -7.36
C PRO A 203 18.31 19.91 -5.91
N VAL A 204 17.30 19.15 -5.48
CA VAL A 204 16.84 19.20 -4.09
C VAL A 204 17.91 18.63 -3.15
N PHE A 205 18.59 17.54 -3.52
CA PHE A 205 19.71 16.99 -2.74
C PHE A 205 20.85 18.01 -2.60
N GLU A 206 21.23 18.65 -3.71
CA GLU A 206 22.29 19.67 -3.72
C GLU A 206 21.94 20.85 -2.80
N ASP A 207 20.71 21.35 -2.86
CA ASP A 207 20.22 22.43 -2.00
C ASP A 207 20.25 22.04 -0.52
N ARG A 208 19.80 20.84 -0.17
CA ARG A 208 19.78 20.36 1.23
C ARG A 208 21.19 20.18 1.79
N ARG A 209 22.11 19.66 0.99
CA ARG A 209 23.53 19.55 1.38
C ARG A 209 24.18 20.93 1.56
N ALA A 210 23.92 21.87 0.65
CA ALA A 210 24.51 23.21 0.70
C ALA A 210 23.94 24.04 1.85
N SER A 211 22.64 23.96 2.11
CA SER A 211 21.96 24.73 3.18
C SER A 211 22.14 24.14 4.57
N GLY A 212 22.46 22.84 4.69
CA GLY A 212 22.45 22.11 5.95
C GLY A 212 21.02 21.90 6.51
N ASN A 213 19.99 22.09 5.68
CA ASN A 213 18.59 21.93 6.09
C ASN A 213 18.25 20.45 6.34
N THR A 214 17.68 20.16 7.50
CA THR A 214 17.20 18.83 7.93
C THR A 214 15.73 18.84 8.38
N ASP A 215 14.97 19.87 7.97
CA ASP A 215 13.57 20.01 8.35
C ASP A 215 12.67 19.00 7.63
N ASP A 216 12.99 18.68 6.38
CA ASP A 216 12.32 17.64 5.60
C ASP A 216 13.10 16.32 5.58
N LEU A 217 12.50 15.29 5.00
CA LEU A 217 13.08 13.95 4.94
C LEU A 217 14.31 13.89 4.01
N VAL A 218 14.26 14.59 2.88
CA VAL A 218 15.41 14.67 1.95
C VAL A 218 16.62 15.23 2.67
N GLY A 219 16.45 16.31 3.41
CA GLY A 219 17.52 16.90 4.21
C GLY A 219 18.05 15.94 5.28
N VAL A 220 17.16 15.20 5.96
CA VAL A 220 17.57 14.14 6.90
C VAL A 220 18.42 13.09 6.19
N LEU A 221 17.96 12.56 5.05
CA LEU A 221 18.66 11.50 4.32
C LEU A 221 20.01 11.97 3.73
N CYS A 222 20.08 13.21 3.22
CA CYS A 222 21.30 13.77 2.67
C CYS A 222 22.44 13.94 3.71
N HIS A 223 22.05 14.11 5.00
CA HIS A 223 23.01 14.30 6.09
C HIS A 223 23.12 13.08 7.01
N ALA A 224 22.33 12.04 6.73
CA ALA A 224 22.36 10.83 7.54
C ALA A 224 23.69 10.09 7.35
N GLU A 225 24.34 9.76 8.47
CA GLU A 225 25.58 8.98 8.52
C GLU A 225 25.42 7.82 9.48
N ILE A 226 25.76 6.61 9.04
CA ILE A 226 25.79 5.42 9.88
C ILE A 226 27.18 4.80 9.78
N ASP A 227 27.87 4.71 10.91
CA ASP A 227 29.19 4.07 11.02
C ASP A 227 30.24 4.66 10.03
N GLY A 228 30.10 5.97 9.72
CA GLY A 228 30.97 6.70 8.80
C GLY A 228 30.60 6.57 7.32
N ASP A 229 29.47 5.96 7.01
CA ASP A 229 28.97 5.74 5.67
C ASP A 229 27.63 6.47 5.43
N SER A 230 27.43 7.05 4.24
CA SER A 230 26.24 7.82 3.86
C SER A 230 25.60 7.25 2.59
N LEU A 231 24.38 7.65 2.28
CA LEU A 231 23.73 7.30 1.01
C LEU A 231 24.34 8.14 -0.14
N ASP A 232 24.72 7.48 -1.22
CA ASP A 232 25.03 8.14 -2.48
C ASP A 232 23.77 8.63 -3.18
N ASP A 233 23.92 9.41 -4.25
CA ASP A 233 22.79 10.03 -4.94
C ASP A 233 21.83 9.00 -5.56
N ASP A 234 22.36 7.92 -6.10
CA ASP A 234 21.54 6.84 -6.66
C ASP A 234 20.68 6.18 -5.57
N SER A 235 21.27 5.88 -4.42
CA SER A 235 20.53 5.38 -3.26
C SER A 235 19.50 6.38 -2.75
N LEU A 236 19.81 7.67 -2.72
CA LEU A 236 18.86 8.72 -2.31
C LEU A 236 17.66 8.79 -3.25
N VAL A 237 17.87 8.73 -4.58
CA VAL A 237 16.78 8.69 -5.57
C VAL A 237 15.86 7.51 -5.29
N HIS A 238 16.42 6.31 -5.11
CA HIS A 238 15.63 5.10 -4.90
C HIS A 238 14.88 5.09 -3.56
N GLU A 239 15.49 5.56 -2.47
CA GLU A 239 14.81 5.62 -1.17
C GLU A 239 13.72 6.70 -1.13
N THR A 240 13.93 7.86 -1.73
CA THR A 240 12.90 8.91 -1.83
C THR A 240 11.76 8.49 -2.74
N LEU A 241 12.05 7.78 -3.83
CA LEU A 241 11.05 7.18 -4.70
C LEU A 241 10.22 6.10 -3.99
N LEU A 242 10.86 5.24 -3.21
CA LEU A 242 10.15 4.24 -2.41
C LEU A 242 9.15 4.90 -1.45
N ILE A 243 9.54 6.01 -0.84
CA ILE A 243 8.67 6.76 0.08
C ILE A 243 7.51 7.41 -0.67
N LEU A 244 7.77 8.00 -1.84
CA LEU A 244 6.75 8.58 -2.70
C LEU A 244 5.67 7.53 -3.05
N ILE A 245 6.08 6.44 -3.70
CA ILE A 245 5.16 5.39 -4.17
C ILE A 245 4.46 4.68 -3.00
N GLY A 246 5.21 4.37 -1.94
CA GLY A 246 4.65 3.65 -0.79
C GLY A 246 3.66 4.46 0.03
N GLY A 247 3.79 5.78 0.03
CA GLY A 247 2.95 6.68 0.82
C GLY A 247 1.68 7.13 0.09
N ASP A 248 1.74 7.35 -1.21
CA ASP A 248 0.64 7.87 -2.01
C ASP A 248 -0.47 6.83 -2.25
N GLU A 249 -0.18 5.85 -3.07
CA GLU A 249 -1.16 4.90 -3.63
C GLU A 249 -1.92 4.10 -2.57
N THR A 250 -1.20 3.61 -1.57
CA THR A 250 -1.79 2.73 -0.57
C THR A 250 -2.79 3.47 0.31
N THR A 251 -2.45 4.67 0.77
CA THR A 251 -3.28 5.46 1.67
C THR A 251 -4.55 5.94 0.97
N ARG A 252 -4.47 6.41 -0.29
CA ARG A 252 -5.67 6.83 -1.03
C ARG A 252 -6.69 5.70 -1.21
N HIS A 253 -6.20 4.46 -1.44
CA HIS A 253 -7.09 3.31 -1.58
C HIS A 253 -7.75 2.92 -0.26
N VAL A 254 -7.07 3.05 0.88
CA VAL A 254 -7.71 2.80 2.19
C VAL A 254 -8.69 3.91 2.53
N ILE A 255 -8.41 5.17 2.21
CA ILE A 255 -9.36 6.28 2.39
C ILE A 255 -10.62 6.02 1.55
N SER A 256 -10.48 5.78 0.25
CA SER A 256 -11.63 5.59 -0.64
C SER A 256 -12.44 4.33 -0.31
N GLY A 257 -11.78 3.19 -0.13
CA GLY A 257 -12.46 1.94 0.20
C GLY A 257 -13.03 1.92 1.62
N GLY A 258 -12.38 2.59 2.58
CA GLY A 258 -12.90 2.73 3.94
C GLY A 258 -14.15 3.64 3.99
N VAL A 259 -14.15 4.73 3.25
CA VAL A 259 -15.35 5.60 3.13
C VAL A 259 -16.46 4.86 2.37
N GLU A 260 -16.14 4.15 1.30
CA GLU A 260 -17.11 3.32 0.55
C GLU A 260 -17.80 2.31 1.46
N GLU A 261 -17.05 1.63 2.37
CA GLU A 261 -17.64 0.73 3.36
C GLU A 261 -18.51 1.46 4.39
N LEU A 262 -18.13 2.64 4.85
CA LEU A 262 -18.99 3.44 5.72
C LEU A 262 -20.29 3.85 5.04
N LEU A 263 -20.27 4.16 3.74
CA LEU A 263 -21.47 4.46 2.97
C LEU A 263 -22.38 3.22 2.80
N ALA A 264 -21.78 2.02 2.74
CA ALA A 264 -22.52 0.76 2.70
C ALA A 264 -23.07 0.34 4.07
N HIS A 265 -22.52 0.90 5.17
CA HIS A 265 -22.92 0.59 6.56
C HIS A 265 -23.31 1.87 7.32
N PRO A 266 -24.42 2.54 6.97
CA PRO A 266 -24.79 3.86 7.51
C PRO A 266 -25.02 3.87 9.02
N ASP A 267 -25.38 2.76 9.63
CA ASP A 267 -25.48 2.59 11.07
C ASP A 267 -24.12 2.69 11.76
N GLN A 268 -23.07 2.09 11.18
CA GLN A 268 -21.72 2.18 11.67
C GLN A 268 -21.14 3.58 11.45
N ALA A 269 -21.39 4.20 10.29
CA ALA A 269 -21.01 5.58 10.00
C ALA A 269 -21.63 6.55 11.01
N ALA A 270 -22.92 6.40 11.32
CA ALA A 270 -23.61 7.22 12.32
C ALA A 270 -23.04 7.06 13.74
N ARG A 271 -22.70 5.83 14.14
CA ARG A 271 -22.04 5.55 15.43
C ARG A 271 -20.65 6.20 15.48
N LEU A 272 -19.87 6.07 14.40
CA LEU A 272 -18.53 6.66 14.29
C LEU A 272 -18.60 8.20 14.37
N ALA A 273 -19.57 8.80 13.69
CA ALA A 273 -19.79 10.26 13.73
C ALA A 273 -20.23 10.75 15.12
N ALA A 274 -20.97 9.94 15.88
CA ALA A 274 -21.44 10.27 17.22
C ALA A 274 -20.33 10.15 18.29
N ASP A 275 -19.39 9.22 18.14
CA ASP A 275 -18.27 8.99 19.06
C ASP A 275 -16.95 8.78 18.31
N PRO A 276 -16.44 9.79 17.60
CA PRO A 276 -15.18 9.63 16.87
C PRO A 276 -13.98 9.38 17.81
N ALA A 277 -14.00 9.94 19.03
CA ALA A 277 -12.90 9.75 19.96
C ALA A 277 -12.77 8.30 20.44
N GLY A 278 -13.89 7.61 20.66
CA GLY A 278 -13.90 6.22 21.12
C GLY A 278 -13.77 5.19 20.00
N LEU A 279 -14.32 5.48 18.82
CA LEU A 279 -14.44 4.48 17.74
C LEU A 279 -13.41 4.63 16.61
N MET A 280 -12.90 5.84 16.33
CA MET A 280 -12.02 6.09 15.19
C MET A 280 -10.76 5.21 15.18
N PRO A 281 -10.07 4.97 16.33
CA PRO A 281 -8.91 4.07 16.31
C PRO A 281 -9.25 2.66 15.80
N GLY A 282 -10.37 2.09 16.25
CA GLY A 282 -10.83 0.77 15.79
C GLY A 282 -11.30 0.78 14.33
N ALA A 283 -12.02 1.84 13.94
CA ALA A 283 -12.50 2.00 12.57
C ALA A 283 -11.35 2.08 11.56
N VAL A 284 -10.27 2.80 11.88
CA VAL A 284 -9.06 2.88 11.03
C VAL A 284 -8.42 1.49 10.86
N GLU A 285 -8.26 0.71 11.93
CA GLU A 285 -7.71 -0.64 11.81
C GLU A 285 -8.63 -1.57 10.99
N GLU A 286 -9.94 -1.42 11.12
CA GLU A 286 -10.88 -2.21 10.32
C GLU A 286 -10.86 -1.82 8.83
N MET A 287 -10.79 -0.53 8.50
CA MET A 287 -10.61 -0.06 7.13
C MET A 287 -9.31 -0.62 6.52
N LEU A 288 -8.21 -0.61 7.28
CA LEU A 288 -6.92 -1.19 6.85
C LEU A 288 -7.04 -2.69 6.58
N ARG A 289 -7.66 -3.44 7.51
CA ARG A 289 -7.91 -4.88 7.35
C ARG A 289 -8.75 -5.18 6.11
N TRP A 290 -9.84 -4.45 5.94
CA TRP A 290 -10.84 -4.69 4.92
C TRP A 290 -10.34 -4.38 3.51
N VAL A 291 -9.76 -3.20 3.32
CA VAL A 291 -9.31 -2.73 2.00
C VAL A 291 -8.03 -3.43 1.56
N THR A 292 -7.05 -3.55 2.43
CA THR A 292 -5.73 -4.17 2.16
C THR A 292 -5.24 -3.84 0.74
N PRO A 293 -4.77 -2.62 0.46
CA PRO A 293 -4.47 -2.15 -0.90
C PRO A 293 -3.32 -2.92 -1.54
N ILE A 294 -2.27 -3.29 -0.77
CA ILE A 294 -1.21 -4.19 -1.23
C ILE A 294 -1.75 -5.61 -1.25
N LYS A 295 -1.87 -6.17 -2.45
CA LYS A 295 -2.48 -7.49 -2.63
C LYS A 295 -1.51 -8.62 -2.31
N ASN A 296 -0.23 -8.41 -2.59
CA ASN A 296 0.82 -9.36 -2.25
C ASN A 296 2.19 -8.69 -2.14
N MET A 297 3.14 -9.40 -1.53
CA MET A 297 4.58 -9.14 -1.66
C MET A 297 5.30 -10.45 -1.88
N ALA A 298 6.24 -10.46 -2.81
CA ALA A 298 7.04 -11.64 -3.13
C ALA A 298 8.19 -11.85 -2.14
N ARG A 299 8.61 -13.10 -2.07
CA ARG A 299 9.84 -13.59 -1.44
C ARG A 299 10.46 -14.61 -2.36
N VAL A 300 11.76 -14.79 -2.26
CA VAL A 300 12.47 -15.89 -2.91
C VAL A 300 12.97 -16.86 -1.86
N ALA A 301 12.69 -18.14 -2.03
CA ALA A 301 13.23 -19.18 -1.16
C ALA A 301 14.75 -19.30 -1.33
N THR A 302 15.50 -19.12 -0.26
CA THR A 302 16.98 -19.20 -0.28
C THR A 302 17.47 -20.64 -0.20
N ARG A 303 16.63 -21.55 0.25
CA ARG A 303 16.86 -22.99 0.44
C ARG A 303 15.55 -23.75 0.27
N ASP A 304 15.64 -25.06 0.15
CA ASP A 304 14.46 -25.90 0.23
C ASP A 304 13.82 -25.75 1.62
N VAL A 305 12.50 -25.48 1.66
CA VAL A 305 11.78 -25.19 2.91
C VAL A 305 10.35 -25.75 2.86
N GLU A 306 9.87 -26.21 4.01
CA GLU A 306 8.47 -26.58 4.18
C GLU A 306 7.69 -25.42 4.81
N LEU A 307 6.56 -25.05 4.19
CA LEU A 307 5.64 -24.03 4.69
C LEU A 307 4.21 -24.57 4.62
N ALA A 308 3.57 -24.75 5.76
CA ALA A 308 2.20 -25.29 5.88
C ALA A 308 1.94 -26.56 5.02
N GLY A 309 2.92 -27.47 4.99
CA GLY A 309 2.86 -28.74 4.26
C GLY A 309 3.24 -28.66 2.77
N ALA A 310 3.51 -27.48 2.23
CA ALA A 310 4.04 -27.29 0.91
C ALA A 310 5.58 -27.32 0.92
N HIS A 311 6.19 -28.00 -0.05
CA HIS A 311 7.63 -28.05 -0.22
C HIS A 311 8.07 -27.07 -1.30
N ILE A 312 8.69 -25.95 -0.89
CA ILE A 312 9.17 -24.88 -1.75
C ILE A 312 10.67 -25.06 -1.93
N ARG A 313 11.12 -25.13 -3.19
CA ARG A 313 12.54 -25.32 -3.51
C ARG A 313 13.30 -24.00 -3.52
N ALA A 314 14.60 -24.08 -3.26
CA ALA A 314 15.50 -22.93 -3.39
C ALA A 314 15.34 -22.28 -4.77
N GLY A 315 15.26 -20.95 -4.79
CA GLY A 315 15.07 -20.13 -5.98
C GLY A 315 13.62 -19.94 -6.43
N GLN A 316 12.64 -20.67 -5.85
CA GLN A 316 11.24 -20.43 -6.17
C GLN A 316 10.70 -19.19 -5.47
N GLU A 317 9.75 -18.53 -6.13
CA GLU A 317 9.08 -17.36 -5.59
C GLU A 317 7.81 -17.75 -4.82
N LEU A 318 7.57 -17.03 -3.72
CA LEU A 318 6.38 -17.12 -2.88
C LEU A 318 5.79 -15.71 -2.71
N ILE A 319 4.51 -15.53 -3.02
CA ILE A 319 3.79 -14.31 -2.66
C ILE A 319 3.01 -14.46 -1.36
N LEU A 320 2.98 -13.39 -0.58
CA LEU A 320 2.24 -13.29 0.67
C LEU A 320 0.91 -12.60 0.39
N LEU A 321 -0.20 -13.34 0.38
CA LEU A 321 -1.53 -12.81 0.06
C LEU A 321 -2.17 -12.11 1.26
N TYR A 322 -1.88 -10.84 1.45
CA TYR A 322 -2.38 -10.05 2.59
C TYR A 322 -3.91 -9.96 2.67
N PRO A 323 -4.67 -9.74 1.54
CA PRO A 323 -6.13 -9.72 1.61
C PRO A 323 -6.73 -11.07 2.05
N SER A 324 -6.08 -12.18 1.67
CA SER A 324 -6.48 -13.50 2.13
C SER A 324 -6.23 -13.67 3.63
N ALA A 325 -5.03 -13.35 4.10
CA ALA A 325 -4.68 -13.44 5.52
C ALA A 325 -5.55 -12.56 6.41
N ASN A 326 -5.95 -11.38 5.93
CA ASN A 326 -6.82 -10.45 6.67
C ASN A 326 -8.29 -10.89 6.72
N ARG A 327 -8.65 -11.98 6.02
CA ARG A 327 -9.96 -12.62 6.08
C ARG A 327 -9.87 -14.09 6.52
N ASP A 328 -8.78 -14.47 7.20
CA ASP A 328 -8.60 -15.83 7.70
C ASP A 328 -9.50 -16.09 8.92
N GLU A 329 -10.45 -17.00 8.75
CA GLU A 329 -11.42 -17.45 9.76
C GLU A 329 -10.78 -18.11 10.99
N ALA A 330 -9.54 -18.57 10.87
CA ALA A 330 -8.75 -19.06 12.00
C ALA A 330 -8.30 -17.94 12.96
N VAL A 331 -8.35 -16.67 12.52
CA VAL A 331 -7.88 -15.52 13.28
C VAL A 331 -8.98 -14.49 13.53
N PHE A 332 -9.84 -14.26 12.54
CA PHE A 332 -10.90 -13.26 12.61
C PHE A 332 -12.27 -13.93 12.70
N THR A 333 -13.01 -13.64 13.75
CA THR A 333 -14.43 -14.02 13.84
C THR A 333 -15.21 -13.21 12.82
N ASP A 334 -16.10 -13.86 12.05
CA ASP A 334 -16.88 -13.23 10.97
C ASP A 334 -16.00 -12.36 10.06
N PRO A 335 -14.96 -12.95 9.39
CA PRO A 335 -13.93 -12.20 8.67
C PRO A 335 -14.48 -11.37 7.50
N ASP A 336 -15.63 -11.78 6.94
CA ASP A 336 -16.30 -11.12 5.81
C ASP A 336 -17.36 -10.11 6.27
N THR A 337 -17.36 -9.73 7.56
CA THR A 337 -18.17 -8.64 8.11
C THR A 337 -17.26 -7.44 8.41
N PHE A 338 -17.62 -6.27 7.86
CA PHE A 338 -17.02 -5.00 8.24
C PHE A 338 -17.54 -4.55 9.60
N ASP A 339 -16.65 -4.36 10.58
CA ASP A 339 -17.02 -4.02 11.95
C ASP A 339 -16.00 -3.03 12.55
N ILE A 340 -16.39 -1.75 12.64
CA ILE A 340 -15.56 -0.68 13.21
C ILE A 340 -15.20 -0.88 14.69
N THR A 341 -15.82 -1.85 15.35
CA THR A 341 -15.57 -2.19 16.76
C THR A 341 -14.75 -3.46 16.93
N ARG A 342 -14.29 -4.06 15.85
CA ARG A 342 -13.52 -5.31 15.88
C ARG A 342 -12.33 -5.22 16.82
N SER A 343 -12.28 -6.12 17.80
CA SER A 343 -11.19 -6.22 18.76
C SER A 343 -11.09 -7.67 19.29
N PRO A 344 -9.93 -8.34 19.23
CA PRO A 344 -8.68 -7.83 18.59
C PRO A 344 -8.78 -7.74 17.06
N ASN A 345 -7.95 -6.89 16.45
CA ASN A 345 -7.83 -6.76 15.00
C ASN A 345 -6.36 -6.87 14.56
N PRO A 346 -5.75 -8.08 14.61
CA PRO A 346 -4.34 -8.28 14.31
C PRO A 346 -4.04 -8.36 12.82
N HIS A 347 -4.58 -7.43 12.02
CA HIS A 347 -4.41 -7.45 10.57
C HIS A 347 -2.95 -7.29 10.12
N VAL A 348 -2.65 -7.78 8.92
CA VAL A 348 -1.34 -7.69 8.27
C VAL A 348 -1.32 -6.75 7.07
N ALA A 349 -2.22 -5.75 7.01
CA ALA A 349 -2.26 -4.77 5.92
C ALA A 349 -0.96 -3.93 5.82
N PHE A 350 -0.21 -3.80 6.90
CA PHE A 350 1.11 -3.20 6.94
C PHE A 350 2.27 -4.19 6.81
N GLY A 351 2.00 -5.43 6.39
CA GLY A 351 2.98 -6.51 6.44
C GLY A 351 3.27 -6.98 7.87
N PHE A 352 4.37 -7.74 8.02
CA PHE A 352 4.81 -8.27 9.32
C PHE A 352 6.34 -8.48 9.35
N GLY A 353 6.95 -8.50 10.52
CA GLY A 353 8.39 -8.77 10.67
C GLY A 353 9.29 -7.59 10.36
N ALA A 354 10.48 -7.88 9.82
CA ALA A 354 11.52 -6.88 9.57
C ALA A 354 11.07 -5.77 8.59
N HIS A 355 10.24 -6.10 7.62
CA HIS A 355 9.69 -5.18 6.62
C HIS A 355 8.31 -4.61 6.98
N PHE A 356 7.91 -4.65 8.26
CA PHE A 356 6.69 -3.96 8.72
C PHE A 356 6.67 -2.50 8.26
N CYS A 357 5.55 -2.00 7.75
CA CYS A 357 5.44 -0.69 7.11
C CYS A 357 6.03 0.44 7.96
N LEU A 358 6.93 1.20 7.37
CA LEU A 358 7.59 2.34 8.01
C LEU A 358 6.60 3.49 8.24
N GLY A 359 5.77 3.80 7.24
CA GLY A 359 4.79 4.88 7.26
C GLY A 359 3.50 4.59 8.03
N ASN A 360 3.40 3.46 8.74
CA ASN A 360 2.17 2.98 9.37
C ASN A 360 1.50 3.99 10.33
N GLN A 361 2.27 4.82 11.02
CA GLN A 361 1.73 5.85 11.93
C GLN A 361 1.17 7.04 11.15
N LEU A 362 1.82 7.44 10.06
CA LEU A 362 1.34 8.52 9.20
C LEU A 362 0.06 8.09 8.49
N ALA A 363 0.02 6.92 7.89
CA ALA A 363 -1.18 6.40 7.23
C ALA A 363 -2.40 6.35 8.18
N ARG A 364 -2.20 5.89 9.43
CA ARG A 364 -3.28 5.92 10.44
C ARG A 364 -3.75 7.32 10.77
N LEU A 365 -2.83 8.27 10.83
CA LEU A 365 -3.17 9.66 11.11
C LEU A 365 -3.93 10.30 9.94
N GLU A 366 -3.50 10.05 8.70
CA GLU A 366 -4.19 10.51 7.49
C GLU A 366 -5.61 9.95 7.39
N LEU A 367 -5.77 8.64 7.59
CA LEU A 367 -7.07 7.97 7.62
C LEU A 367 -7.98 8.56 8.69
N LYS A 368 -7.48 8.67 9.93
CA LYS A 368 -8.21 9.25 11.05
C LYS A 368 -8.73 10.64 10.69
N VAL A 369 -7.83 11.53 10.30
CA VAL A 369 -8.17 12.95 10.07
C VAL A 369 -9.12 13.08 8.87
N MET A 370 -8.85 12.40 7.74
CA MET A 370 -9.72 12.49 6.57
C MET A 370 -11.13 11.98 6.89
N VAL A 371 -11.27 10.82 7.53
CA VAL A 371 -12.58 10.26 7.88
C VAL A 371 -13.32 11.17 8.87
N GLU A 372 -12.64 11.72 9.89
CA GLU A 372 -13.23 12.71 10.80
C GLU A 372 -13.79 13.91 10.03
N ARG A 373 -13.02 14.44 9.06
CA ARG A 373 -13.45 15.62 8.29
C ARG A 373 -14.58 15.30 7.32
N VAL A 374 -14.55 14.17 6.65
CA VAL A 374 -15.62 13.70 5.75
C VAL A 374 -16.93 13.56 6.53
N LEU A 375 -16.94 12.83 7.65
CA LEU A 375 -18.15 12.64 8.46
C LEU A 375 -18.70 13.98 9.03
N ALA A 376 -17.83 14.92 9.37
CA ALA A 376 -18.24 16.21 9.91
C ALA A 376 -18.75 17.20 8.86
N ARG A 377 -18.16 17.18 7.65
CA ARG A 377 -18.40 18.18 6.61
C ARG A 377 -19.38 17.72 5.52
N LEU A 378 -19.48 16.41 5.30
CA LEU A 378 -20.30 15.77 4.27
C LEU A 378 -21.18 14.69 4.92
N PRO A 379 -22.05 15.04 5.87
CA PRO A 379 -22.76 14.08 6.72
C PRO A 379 -23.78 13.21 5.97
N ASP A 380 -24.21 13.63 4.79
CA ASP A 380 -25.15 12.95 3.90
C ASP A 380 -24.50 12.42 2.62
N LEU A 381 -23.16 12.28 2.63
CA LEU A 381 -22.38 11.72 1.52
C LEU A 381 -22.94 10.36 1.11
N HIS A 382 -23.16 10.16 -0.17
CA HIS A 382 -23.61 8.88 -0.73
C HIS A 382 -23.06 8.66 -2.15
N LEU A 383 -23.02 7.39 -2.58
CA LEU A 383 -22.61 7.04 -3.94
C LEU A 383 -23.63 7.57 -4.97
N ALA A 384 -23.15 8.21 -6.01
CA ALA A 384 -23.97 8.64 -7.14
C ALA A 384 -24.23 7.50 -8.17
N VAL A 385 -23.60 6.35 -7.98
CA VAL A 385 -23.69 5.17 -8.86
C VAL A 385 -23.85 3.89 -8.03
N ASP A 386 -24.22 2.79 -8.69
CA ASP A 386 -24.22 1.49 -8.05
C ASP A 386 -22.81 1.12 -7.58
N ARG A 387 -22.69 0.69 -6.33
CA ARG A 387 -21.46 0.22 -5.71
C ARG A 387 -20.72 -0.83 -6.57
N ALA A 388 -21.46 -1.76 -7.15
CA ALA A 388 -20.90 -2.82 -7.99
C ALA A 388 -20.30 -2.30 -9.31
N SER A 389 -20.60 -1.06 -9.71
CA SER A 389 -20.08 -0.43 -10.93
C SER A 389 -18.79 0.37 -10.71
N LEU A 390 -18.33 0.51 -9.44
CA LEU A 390 -17.11 1.25 -9.14
C LEU A 390 -15.89 0.58 -9.80
N PRO A 391 -15.14 1.30 -10.65
CA PRO A 391 -13.98 0.73 -11.31
C PRO A 391 -12.86 0.49 -10.29
N ARG A 392 -12.31 -0.72 -10.29
CA ARG A 392 -11.14 -1.09 -9.48
C ARG A 392 -9.93 -1.29 -10.37
N ARG A 393 -8.77 -0.89 -9.88
CA ARG A 393 -7.50 -1.05 -10.62
C ARG A 393 -7.20 -2.53 -10.86
N PRO A 394 -7.04 -2.95 -12.13
CA PRO A 394 -6.68 -4.33 -12.46
C PRO A 394 -5.17 -4.54 -12.30
N ALA A 395 -4.68 -4.54 -11.06
CA ALA A 395 -3.26 -4.71 -10.74
C ALA A 395 -3.07 -5.81 -9.69
N ASN A 396 -2.01 -6.61 -9.87
CA ASN A 396 -1.69 -7.70 -8.96
C ASN A 396 -0.93 -7.26 -7.70
N PHE A 397 -0.35 -6.06 -7.69
CA PHE A 397 0.44 -5.54 -6.57
C PHE A 397 -0.35 -4.57 -5.70
N ILE A 398 -0.75 -3.41 -6.23
CA ILE A 398 -1.59 -2.43 -5.53
C ILE A 398 -2.89 -2.25 -6.31
N SER A 399 -4.01 -2.49 -5.65
CA SER A 399 -5.34 -2.39 -6.26
C SER A 399 -6.35 -1.81 -5.27
N GLY A 400 -7.26 -0.99 -5.79
CA GLY A 400 -8.35 -0.35 -5.07
C GLY A 400 -9.25 0.41 -6.02
N ILE A 401 -10.15 1.23 -5.50
CA ILE A 401 -11.11 2.01 -6.27
C ILE A 401 -10.36 3.11 -7.05
N GLU A 402 -10.63 3.24 -8.35
CA GLU A 402 -10.02 4.28 -9.21
C GLU A 402 -10.88 5.53 -9.36
N GLN A 403 -12.21 5.38 -9.32
CA GLN A 403 -13.17 6.47 -9.39
C GLN A 403 -14.34 6.18 -8.46
N MET A 404 -14.78 7.18 -7.70
CA MET A 404 -15.91 7.06 -6.78
C MET A 404 -16.79 8.31 -6.86
N PRO A 405 -17.70 8.36 -7.83
CA PRO A 405 -18.68 9.44 -7.93
C PRO A 405 -19.61 9.47 -6.72
N VAL A 406 -19.66 10.64 -6.07
CA VAL A 406 -20.46 10.85 -4.85
C VAL A 406 -21.30 12.11 -4.98
N GLU A 407 -22.42 12.16 -4.24
CA GLU A 407 -23.28 13.32 -4.07
C GLU A 407 -23.49 13.62 -2.58
N PHE A 408 -23.74 14.89 -2.27
CA PHE A 408 -23.98 15.39 -0.92
C PHE A 408 -24.67 16.75 -0.97
N THR A 409 -25.25 17.20 0.12
CA THR A 409 -25.85 18.55 0.21
C THR A 409 -24.74 19.61 0.13
N PRO A 410 -24.84 20.59 -0.81
CA PRO A 410 -23.90 21.70 -0.89
C PRO A 410 -23.76 22.46 0.42
N SER A 411 -22.55 22.81 0.79
CA SER A 411 -22.25 23.59 1.99
C SER A 411 -21.22 24.69 1.71
N ALA A 412 -21.17 25.70 2.56
CA ALA A 412 -20.16 26.74 2.43
C ALA A 412 -18.77 26.22 2.81
N PRO A 413 -17.71 26.70 2.12
CA PRO A 413 -16.34 26.39 2.51
C PRO A 413 -16.04 26.97 3.90
N VAL A 414 -15.15 26.29 4.65
CA VAL A 414 -14.68 26.82 5.95
C VAL A 414 -13.61 27.89 5.78
N GLY A 415 -13.03 28.02 4.58
CA GLY A 415 -12.13 29.11 4.23
C GLY A 415 -10.73 28.95 4.79
N VAL A 416 -10.13 27.75 4.66
CA VAL A 416 -8.71 27.54 4.96
C VAL A 416 -7.83 28.22 3.93
N GLY A 417 -6.78 28.88 4.38
CA GLY A 417 -5.80 29.53 3.50
C GLY A 417 -5.02 28.50 2.64
N PRO A 418 -4.25 28.99 1.65
CA PRO A 418 -3.39 28.12 0.86
C PRO A 418 -2.33 27.46 1.74
N PHE A 419 -2.01 26.21 1.47
CA PHE A 419 -1.04 25.37 2.18
C PHE A 419 0.03 24.81 1.23
#